data_a6c49cbe983bc4f71aa79c2ae42ee336
#
_entry.id   a6c49cbe983bc4f71aa79c2ae42ee336
#
_cell.length_a   1.000
_cell.length_b   1.000
_cell.length_c   1.000
_cell.angle_alpha   90.00
_cell.angle_beta   90.00
_cell.angle_gamma   90.00
#
_symmetry.space_group_name_H-M   'P 1'
#
loop_
_entity.id
_entity.type
_entity.pdbx_description
1 polymer ?
#
loop_
_entity_poly.entity_id
_entity_poly.type
_entity_poly.pdbx_seq_one_letter_code
_entity_poly.pdbx_strand_id
1 'polypeptide(L)'
;TDFGSPEDAGVMWQFSQAVDGIIEACRAFGTPVTGGNVSFYNQTGDVAIHPTPVVAVLGVLDDVSKRTPSAWKDAGLALYVLGETRDELDGSEWAGVVHSHLGGLPPMVHLENEKALASVLIDGARDGLLAAAHDLSSGGLAVALAEGVMRHGVGASVSVSYTHLTLPTICSV
;
A
#
# COMPACT_ATOMS: atom_id res chain seq x y z
N THR A 1 10.52 4.13 -13.88
CA THR A 1 9.23 4.75 -14.26
C THR A 1 9.07 4.70 -15.78
N ASP A 2 7.87 4.35 -16.25
CA ASP A 2 7.59 4.09 -17.65
C ASP A 2 6.36 4.90 -18.10
N PHE A 3 6.50 5.63 -19.20
CA PHE A 3 5.50 6.55 -19.74
C PHE A 3 5.40 6.44 -21.26
N GLY A 4 4.33 6.92 -21.82
CA GLY A 4 4.12 7.04 -23.27
C GLY A 4 5.04 8.05 -23.92
N SER A 5 4.61 8.67 -25.01
CA SER A 5 5.42 9.64 -25.75
C SER A 5 5.55 10.97 -24.98
N PRO A 6 6.77 11.48 -24.76
CA PRO A 6 6.99 12.78 -24.14
C PRO A 6 6.58 13.97 -25.04
N GLU A 7 6.25 13.71 -26.30
CA GLU A 7 5.72 14.72 -27.22
C GLU A 7 4.23 15.02 -26.92
N ASP A 8 3.55 14.13 -26.17
CA ASP A 8 2.20 14.36 -25.67
C ASP A 8 2.24 15.15 -24.37
N ALA A 9 1.59 16.31 -24.36
CA ALA A 9 1.53 17.18 -23.19
C ALA A 9 0.84 16.52 -21.99
N GLY A 10 -0.14 15.64 -22.22
CA GLY A 10 -0.82 14.87 -21.17
C GLY A 10 0.11 13.87 -20.50
N VAL A 11 0.93 13.16 -21.29
CA VAL A 11 1.95 12.24 -20.77
C VAL A 11 2.98 12.98 -19.94
N MET A 12 3.44 14.14 -20.40
CA MET A 12 4.41 14.94 -19.66
C MET A 12 3.83 15.53 -18.38
N TRP A 13 2.54 15.86 -18.38
CA TRP A 13 1.84 16.27 -17.15
C TRP A 13 1.79 15.11 -16.15
N GLN A 14 1.41 13.90 -16.58
CA GLN A 14 1.39 12.70 -15.74
C GLN A 14 2.77 12.40 -15.14
N PHE A 15 3.83 12.50 -15.95
CA PHE A 15 5.21 12.35 -15.49
C PHE A 15 5.58 13.38 -14.42
N SER A 16 5.29 14.66 -14.66
CA SER A 16 5.55 15.74 -13.71
C SER A 16 4.83 15.49 -12.37
N GLN A 17 3.54 15.12 -12.40
CA GLN A 17 2.78 14.83 -11.19
C GLN A 17 3.31 13.63 -10.41
N ALA A 18 3.74 12.58 -11.12
CA ALA A 18 4.38 11.42 -10.49
C ALA A 18 5.70 11.80 -9.79
N VAL A 19 6.52 12.63 -10.43
CA VAL A 19 7.77 13.13 -9.85
C VAL A 19 7.50 14.01 -8.63
N ASP A 20 6.52 14.90 -8.71
CA ASP A 20 6.13 15.78 -7.59
C ASP A 20 5.69 14.94 -6.37
N GLY A 21 4.87 13.91 -6.57
CA GLY A 21 4.45 12.98 -5.50
C GLY A 21 5.63 12.22 -4.89
N ILE A 22 6.57 11.74 -5.69
CA ILE A 22 7.79 11.08 -5.20
C ILE A 22 8.64 12.07 -4.38
N ILE A 23 8.81 13.31 -4.84
CA ILE A 23 9.55 14.35 -4.11
C ILE A 23 8.91 14.64 -2.77
N GLU A 24 7.58 14.79 -2.73
CA GLU A 24 6.83 15.07 -1.51
C GLU A 24 7.01 13.94 -0.48
N ALA A 25 6.82 12.69 -0.90
CA ALA A 25 7.02 11.53 -0.05
C ALA A 25 8.47 11.41 0.45
N CYS A 26 9.46 11.55 -0.44
CA CYS A 26 10.87 11.50 -0.06
C CYS A 26 11.24 12.56 0.96
N ARG A 27 10.71 13.79 0.82
CA ARG A 27 10.93 14.87 1.80
C ARG A 27 10.25 14.57 3.14
N ALA A 28 9.03 14.08 3.11
CA ALA A 28 8.28 13.77 4.32
C ALA A 28 8.95 12.68 5.16
N PHE A 29 9.46 11.63 4.51
CA PHE A 29 10.12 10.50 5.19
C PHE A 29 11.63 10.66 5.36
N GLY A 30 12.24 11.72 4.83
CA GLY A 30 13.68 11.90 4.87
C GLY A 30 14.45 10.83 4.08
N THR A 31 13.83 10.22 3.07
CA THR A 31 14.40 9.13 2.27
C THR A 31 14.87 9.67 0.93
N PRO A 32 16.20 9.74 0.67
CA PRO A 32 16.69 10.28 -0.59
C PRO A 32 16.54 9.28 -1.73
N VAL A 33 16.36 9.83 -2.95
CA VAL A 33 16.46 9.03 -4.18
C VAL A 33 17.93 8.71 -4.43
N THR A 34 18.27 7.43 -4.55
CA THR A 34 19.64 6.97 -4.79
C THR A 34 19.90 6.62 -6.25
N GLY A 35 18.87 6.41 -7.04
CA GLY A 35 18.98 6.10 -8.46
C GLY A 35 17.67 5.64 -9.06
N GLY A 36 17.69 5.42 -10.34
CA GLY A 36 16.54 4.95 -11.11
C GLY A 36 16.70 5.28 -12.58
N ASN A 37 15.64 5.04 -13.35
CA ASN A 37 15.57 5.45 -14.74
C ASN A 37 14.15 5.91 -15.10
N VAL A 38 14.05 6.62 -16.21
CA VAL A 38 12.79 6.90 -16.87
C VAL A 38 12.84 6.33 -18.29
N SER A 39 11.76 5.68 -18.70
CA SER A 39 11.56 5.20 -20.06
C SER A 39 10.35 5.90 -20.66
N PHE A 40 10.52 6.44 -21.85
CA PHE A 40 9.47 7.06 -22.65
C PHE A 40 9.22 6.29 -23.94
N TYR A 41 8.21 6.71 -24.70
CA TYR A 41 7.78 6.09 -25.94
C TYR A 41 7.31 4.63 -25.77
N ASN A 42 6.83 4.28 -24.58
CA ASN A 42 6.30 2.94 -24.35
C ASN A 42 4.87 2.85 -24.87
N GLN A 43 4.68 2.02 -25.89
CA GLN A 43 3.38 1.83 -26.54
C GLN A 43 3.28 0.47 -27.22
N THR A 44 2.05 0.03 -27.46
CA THR A 44 1.75 -1.14 -28.29
C THR A 44 0.93 -0.67 -29.49
N GLY A 45 1.52 -0.71 -30.69
CA GLY A 45 0.93 -0.03 -31.86
C GLY A 45 0.81 1.47 -31.59
N ASP A 46 -0.38 2.02 -31.73
CA ASP A 46 -0.68 3.43 -31.50
C ASP A 46 -1.21 3.72 -30.08
N VAL A 47 -1.25 2.71 -29.20
CA VAL A 47 -1.79 2.84 -27.85
C VAL A 47 -0.63 2.95 -26.85
N ALA A 48 -0.53 4.11 -26.18
CA ALA A 48 0.43 4.31 -25.11
C ALA A 48 0.09 3.44 -23.88
N ILE A 49 1.12 3.02 -23.15
CA ILE A 49 0.91 2.37 -21.84
C ILE A 49 0.31 3.36 -20.83
N HIS A 50 -0.32 2.82 -19.78
CA HIS A 50 -0.68 3.65 -18.64
C HIS A 50 0.57 4.22 -17.96
N PRO A 51 0.50 5.41 -17.34
CA PRO A 51 1.61 5.95 -16.58
C PRO A 51 1.97 5.01 -15.43
N THR A 52 3.21 4.53 -15.40
CA THR A 52 3.63 3.46 -14.50
C THR A 52 4.88 3.86 -13.71
N PRO A 53 4.76 4.66 -12.66
CA PRO A 53 5.84 4.88 -11.71
C PRO A 53 6.02 3.62 -10.85
N VAL A 54 7.25 3.09 -10.81
CA VAL A 54 7.63 1.98 -9.94
C VAL A 54 8.66 2.50 -8.96
N VAL A 55 8.41 2.30 -7.67
CA VAL A 55 9.29 2.75 -6.59
C VAL A 55 9.73 1.56 -5.76
N ALA A 56 11.04 1.43 -5.56
CA ALA A 56 11.62 0.49 -4.62
C ALA A 56 12.21 1.26 -3.44
N VAL A 57 11.95 0.79 -2.23
CA VAL A 57 12.49 1.38 -1.00
C VAL A 57 13.39 0.36 -0.31
N LEU A 58 14.62 0.78 0.01
CA LEU A 58 15.57 -0.04 0.74
C LEU A 58 15.58 0.39 2.21
N GLY A 59 15.39 -0.58 3.11
CA GLY A 59 15.57 -0.41 4.55
C GLY A 59 16.59 -1.39 5.10
N VAL A 60 17.19 -1.05 6.21
CA VAL A 60 18.16 -1.90 6.92
C VAL A 60 17.66 -2.19 8.33
N LEU A 61 17.66 -3.44 8.72
CA LEU A 61 17.39 -3.88 10.09
C LEU A 61 18.72 -4.16 10.77
N ASP A 62 18.95 -3.55 11.93
CA ASP A 62 20.15 -3.81 12.74
C ASP A 62 20.18 -5.23 13.28
N ASP A 63 19.00 -5.78 13.58
CA ASP A 63 18.82 -7.14 14.09
C ASP A 63 17.67 -7.83 13.36
N VAL A 64 17.99 -8.78 12.49
CA VAL A 64 17.01 -9.55 11.73
C VAL A 64 16.05 -10.38 12.58
N SER A 65 16.43 -10.70 13.84
CA SER A 65 15.54 -11.39 14.77
C SER A 65 14.33 -10.55 15.19
N LYS A 66 14.41 -9.24 15.02
CA LYS A 66 13.34 -8.27 15.29
C LYS A 66 12.39 -8.03 14.09
N ARG A 67 12.60 -8.76 12.99
CA ARG A 67 11.68 -8.61 11.85
C ARG A 67 10.27 -9.05 12.22
N THR A 68 9.28 -8.32 11.77
CA THR A 68 7.86 -8.70 11.88
C THR A 68 7.42 -9.41 10.59
N PRO A 69 6.95 -10.68 10.66
CA PRO A 69 6.47 -11.40 9.48
C PRO A 69 5.11 -10.86 9.02
N SER A 70 4.71 -11.17 7.78
CA SER A 70 3.39 -10.81 7.25
C SER A 70 2.26 -11.79 7.61
N ALA A 71 2.59 -12.93 8.22
CA ALA A 71 1.61 -13.95 8.59
C ALA A 71 1.77 -14.35 10.06
N TRP A 72 0.66 -14.52 10.73
CA TRP A 72 0.63 -15.03 12.11
C TRP A 72 0.70 -16.56 12.14
N LYS A 73 1.24 -17.10 13.20
CA LYS A 73 1.38 -18.54 13.42
C LYS A 73 0.78 -19.03 14.75
N ASP A 74 0.42 -18.12 15.63
CA ASP A 74 -0.09 -18.40 16.95
C ASP A 74 -1.57 -18.00 17.03
N ALA A 75 -2.40 -18.88 17.62
CA ALA A 75 -3.81 -18.59 17.87
C ALA A 75 -4.03 -17.76 19.14
N GLY A 76 -5.17 -17.12 19.27
CA GLY A 76 -5.54 -16.32 20.44
C GLY A 76 -5.03 -14.88 20.44
N LEU A 77 -4.47 -14.42 19.32
CA LEU A 77 -3.99 -13.05 19.15
C LEU A 77 -5.11 -12.12 18.69
N ALA A 78 -5.02 -10.84 19.05
CA ALA A 78 -5.90 -9.80 18.52
C ALA A 78 -5.37 -9.26 17.19
N LEU A 79 -6.27 -9.04 16.24
CA LEU A 79 -5.99 -8.35 14.98
C LEU A 79 -6.47 -6.91 15.06
N TYR A 80 -5.65 -5.99 14.57
CA TYR A 80 -5.97 -4.58 14.50
C TYR A 80 -5.84 -4.08 13.07
N VAL A 81 -6.76 -3.23 12.64
CA VAL A 81 -6.60 -2.40 11.44
C VAL A 81 -6.09 -1.04 11.90
N LEU A 82 -4.95 -0.61 11.37
CA LEU A 82 -4.37 0.69 11.65
C LEU A 82 -4.66 1.63 10.49
N GLY A 83 -5.26 2.79 10.78
CA GLY A 83 -5.69 3.77 9.79
C GLY A 83 -7.22 3.87 9.69
N GLU A 84 -7.66 4.68 8.76
CA GLU A 84 -9.08 4.91 8.50
C GLU A 84 -9.51 4.18 7.23
N THR A 85 -10.66 3.51 7.29
CA THR A 85 -11.33 2.98 6.10
C THR A 85 -12.28 4.04 5.55
N ARG A 86 -12.16 4.36 4.27
CA ARG A 86 -12.96 5.37 3.58
C ARG A 86 -13.63 4.78 2.34
N ASP A 87 -14.63 5.50 1.83
CA ASP A 87 -15.26 5.17 0.55
C ASP A 87 -14.41 5.71 -0.60
N GLU A 88 -13.31 5.04 -0.90
CA GLU A 88 -12.29 5.41 -1.89
C GLU A 88 -12.02 4.20 -2.80
N LEU A 89 -12.98 3.85 -3.66
CA LEU A 89 -12.92 2.66 -4.50
C LEU A 89 -12.51 2.92 -5.95
N ASP A 90 -12.35 4.19 -6.34
CA ASP A 90 -11.89 4.56 -7.67
C ASP A 90 -10.44 4.14 -7.92
N GLY A 91 -10.13 3.83 -9.18
CA GLY A 91 -8.81 3.34 -9.57
C GLY A 91 -8.48 1.93 -9.05
N SER A 92 -9.44 1.22 -8.47
CA SER A 92 -9.25 -0.12 -7.92
C SER A 92 -9.58 -1.22 -8.93
N GLU A 93 -9.02 -2.41 -8.72
CA GLU A 93 -9.40 -3.62 -9.46
C GLU A 93 -10.90 -3.93 -9.32
N TRP A 94 -11.50 -3.66 -8.17
CA TRP A 94 -12.94 -3.85 -7.98
C TRP A 94 -13.75 -2.94 -8.91
N ALA A 95 -13.40 -1.66 -9.01
CA ALA A 95 -14.06 -0.75 -9.94
C ALA A 95 -13.87 -1.19 -11.40
N GLY A 96 -12.66 -1.60 -11.76
CA GLY A 96 -12.33 -2.07 -13.10
C GLY A 96 -13.03 -3.37 -13.48
N VAL A 97 -12.95 -4.39 -12.64
CA VAL A 97 -13.46 -5.73 -12.95
C VAL A 97 -14.98 -5.83 -12.77
N VAL A 98 -15.53 -5.28 -11.68
CA VAL A 98 -16.96 -5.43 -11.36
C VAL A 98 -17.81 -4.38 -12.09
N HIS A 99 -17.30 -3.16 -12.22
CA HIS A 99 -18.06 -2.03 -12.76
C HIS A 99 -17.55 -1.54 -14.12
N SER A 100 -16.51 -2.15 -14.68
CA SER A 100 -15.87 -1.73 -15.95
C SER A 100 -15.50 -0.24 -15.93
N HIS A 101 -15.13 0.27 -14.75
CA HIS A 101 -14.77 1.65 -14.53
C HIS A 101 -13.26 1.79 -14.31
N LEU A 102 -12.61 2.49 -15.23
CA LEU A 102 -11.20 2.84 -15.11
C LEU A 102 -11.09 4.36 -14.99
N GLY A 103 -10.70 4.85 -13.83
CA GLY A 103 -10.58 6.29 -13.57
C GLY A 103 -11.00 6.66 -12.16
N GLY A 104 -11.30 7.95 -11.97
CA GLY A 104 -11.62 8.54 -10.68
C GLY A 104 -10.39 8.95 -9.88
N LEU A 105 -10.59 9.21 -8.59
CA LEU A 105 -9.52 9.61 -7.69
C LEU A 105 -9.02 8.40 -6.90
N PRO A 106 -7.71 8.13 -6.87
CA PRO A 106 -7.15 7.11 -6.01
C PRO A 106 -7.32 7.49 -4.53
N PRO A 107 -7.16 6.53 -3.60
CA PRO A 107 -7.19 6.82 -2.17
C PRO A 107 -6.24 7.95 -1.79
N MET A 108 -6.71 8.84 -0.90
CA MET A 108 -5.92 9.98 -0.45
C MET A 108 -4.79 9.53 0.48
N VAL A 109 -3.58 9.97 0.19
CA VAL A 109 -2.41 9.73 1.03
C VAL A 109 -2.25 10.87 2.05
N HIS A 110 -2.19 10.51 3.33
CA HIS A 110 -1.93 11.43 4.44
C HIS A 110 -0.54 11.14 5.03
N LEU A 111 0.48 11.82 4.55
CA LEU A 111 1.88 11.55 4.90
C LEU A 111 2.16 11.59 6.41
N GLU A 112 1.48 12.43 7.17
CA GLU A 112 1.65 12.46 8.64
C GLU A 112 1.07 11.21 9.31
N ASN A 113 -0.05 10.67 8.80
CA ASN A 113 -0.60 9.40 9.28
C ASN A 113 0.34 8.24 8.94
N GLU A 114 0.91 8.24 7.73
CA GLU A 114 1.89 7.23 7.32
C GLU A 114 3.16 7.26 8.17
N LYS A 115 3.63 8.45 8.56
CA LYS A 115 4.77 8.59 9.48
C LYS A 115 4.44 8.07 10.87
N ALA A 116 3.25 8.37 11.37
CA ALA A 116 2.79 7.86 12.67
C ALA A 116 2.67 6.33 12.64
N LEU A 117 2.10 5.76 11.57
CA LEU A 117 2.01 4.32 11.35
C LEU A 117 3.39 3.68 11.31
N ALA A 118 4.32 4.25 10.57
CA ALA A 118 5.70 3.76 10.51
C ALA A 118 6.35 3.71 11.90
N SER A 119 6.16 4.76 12.72
CA SER A 119 6.67 4.80 14.08
C SER A 119 6.08 3.69 14.96
N VAL A 120 4.76 3.47 14.90
CA VAL A 120 4.08 2.39 15.63
C VAL A 120 4.61 1.02 15.24
N LEU A 121 4.81 0.77 13.94
CA LEU A 121 5.31 -0.51 13.43
C LEU A 121 6.78 -0.73 13.82
N ILE A 122 7.63 0.29 13.73
CA ILE A 122 9.05 0.22 14.11
C ILE A 122 9.19 -0.07 15.61
N ASP A 123 8.49 0.69 16.45
CA ASP A 123 8.54 0.53 17.89
C ASP A 123 7.96 -0.82 18.33
N GLY A 124 6.81 -1.19 17.76
CA GLY A 124 6.18 -2.49 18.04
C GLY A 124 7.04 -3.69 17.64
N ALA A 125 7.74 -3.61 16.51
CA ALA A 125 8.68 -4.63 16.07
C ALA A 125 9.91 -4.70 16.98
N ARG A 126 10.49 -3.54 17.31
CA ARG A 126 11.66 -3.44 18.20
C ARG A 126 11.36 -4.03 19.58
N ASP A 127 10.20 -3.73 20.13
CA ASP A 127 9.80 -4.13 21.48
C ASP A 127 9.16 -5.54 21.50
N GLY A 128 9.03 -6.20 20.34
CA GLY A 128 8.50 -7.56 20.22
C GLY A 128 7.00 -7.66 20.50
N LEU A 129 6.26 -6.57 20.30
CA LEU A 129 4.81 -6.49 20.54
C LEU A 129 3.99 -6.98 19.35
N LEU A 130 4.60 -7.05 18.15
CA LEU A 130 3.92 -7.44 16.93
C LEU A 130 4.27 -8.89 16.56
N ALA A 131 3.27 -9.76 16.55
CA ALA A 131 3.41 -11.11 16.05
C ALA A 131 3.45 -11.18 14.52
N ALA A 132 2.71 -10.27 13.86
CA ALA A 132 2.67 -10.09 12.41
C ALA A 132 2.23 -8.67 12.06
N ALA A 133 2.52 -8.23 10.84
CA ALA A 133 1.98 -7.03 10.24
C ALA A 133 1.85 -7.23 8.73
N HIS A 134 0.75 -6.78 8.15
CA HIS A 134 0.47 -6.89 6.73
C HIS A 134 -0.14 -5.60 6.21
N ASP A 135 0.25 -5.18 5.03
CA ASP A 135 -0.33 -4.04 4.34
C ASP A 135 -1.69 -4.39 3.73
N LEU A 136 -2.56 -3.42 3.63
CA LEU A 136 -3.83 -3.53 2.91
C LEU A 136 -3.64 -2.97 1.49
N SER A 137 -3.06 -3.78 0.61
CA SER A 137 -2.78 -3.42 -0.77
C SER A 137 -3.76 -4.11 -1.74
N SER A 138 -3.26 -4.91 -2.66
CA SER A 138 -4.09 -5.59 -3.67
C SER A 138 -5.12 -6.50 -3.03
N GLY A 139 -6.41 -6.26 -3.31
CA GLY A 139 -7.53 -7.02 -2.76
C GLY A 139 -7.98 -6.60 -1.34
N GLY A 140 -7.32 -5.61 -0.73
CA GLY A 140 -7.71 -5.00 0.53
C GLY A 140 -7.70 -5.97 1.72
N LEU A 141 -8.56 -5.69 2.71
CA LEU A 141 -8.60 -6.42 3.98
C LEU A 141 -8.85 -7.93 3.80
N ALA A 142 -9.73 -8.31 2.90
CA ALA A 142 -10.09 -9.72 2.71
C ALA A 142 -8.89 -10.55 2.20
N VAL A 143 -8.14 -10.02 1.26
CA VAL A 143 -6.94 -10.70 0.72
C VAL A 143 -5.82 -10.70 1.76
N ALA A 144 -5.56 -9.60 2.45
CA ALA A 144 -4.56 -9.55 3.52
C ALA A 144 -4.84 -10.58 4.64
N LEU A 145 -6.09 -10.75 5.04
CA LEU A 145 -6.49 -11.80 5.98
C LEU A 145 -6.25 -13.20 5.42
N ALA A 146 -6.62 -13.45 4.17
CA ALA A 146 -6.39 -14.74 3.52
C ALA A 146 -4.89 -15.08 3.45
N GLU A 147 -4.05 -14.14 3.07
CA GLU A 147 -2.60 -14.31 3.01
C GLU A 147 -1.99 -14.57 4.41
N GLY A 148 -2.49 -13.87 5.43
CA GLY A 148 -2.11 -14.11 6.83
C GLY A 148 -2.41 -15.53 7.30
N VAL A 149 -3.57 -16.10 6.90
CA VAL A 149 -4.00 -17.47 7.23
C VAL A 149 -3.20 -18.53 6.46
N MET A 150 -2.97 -18.29 5.17
CA MET A 150 -2.48 -19.32 4.24
C MET A 150 -1.11 -19.87 4.64
N ARG A 151 -0.22 -19.07 5.17
CA ARG A 151 1.18 -19.46 5.42
C ARG A 151 1.32 -20.48 6.54
N HIS A 152 0.50 -20.39 7.58
CA HIS A 152 0.62 -21.27 8.76
C HIS A 152 -0.68 -22.00 9.10
N GLY A 153 -1.75 -21.80 8.34
CA GLY A 153 -3.03 -22.47 8.55
C GLY A 153 -3.77 -22.07 9.83
N VAL A 154 -3.42 -20.95 10.43
CA VAL A 154 -4.13 -20.40 11.60
C VAL A 154 -5.21 -19.47 11.13
N GLY A 155 -6.48 -19.86 11.36
CA GLY A 155 -7.66 -19.10 10.93
C GLY A 155 -7.86 -17.81 11.70
N ALA A 156 -8.75 -16.95 11.21
CA ALA A 156 -9.16 -15.72 11.87
C ALA A 156 -10.68 -15.63 11.91
N SER A 157 -11.21 -15.05 12.98
CA SER A 157 -12.62 -14.69 13.11
C SER A 157 -12.75 -13.18 13.09
N VAL A 158 -13.42 -12.64 12.07
CA VAL A 158 -13.53 -11.20 11.83
C VAL A 158 -15.02 -10.82 11.83
N SER A 159 -15.37 -9.80 12.60
CA SER A 159 -16.69 -9.19 12.57
C SER A 159 -16.58 -7.77 12.03
N VAL A 160 -17.26 -7.50 10.92
CA VAL A 160 -17.33 -6.17 10.31
C VAL A 160 -18.71 -5.59 10.53
N SER A 161 -18.78 -4.43 11.19
CA SER A 161 -20.05 -3.71 11.38
C SER A 161 -20.19 -2.64 10.31
N TYR A 162 -21.32 -2.65 9.61
CA TYR A 162 -21.64 -1.65 8.58
C TYR A 162 -22.12 -0.30 9.13
N THR A 163 -22.30 -0.19 10.43
CA THR A 163 -22.95 0.99 11.02
C THR A 163 -22.03 2.18 11.23
N HIS A 164 -20.71 2.00 11.18
CA HIS A 164 -19.75 3.11 11.20
C HIS A 164 -18.47 2.72 10.49
N LEU A 165 -18.14 3.44 9.44
CA LEU A 165 -16.88 3.34 8.66
C LEU A 165 -15.62 3.79 9.46
N THR A 166 -15.75 4.05 10.76
CA THR A 166 -14.71 4.68 11.58
C THR A 166 -14.28 3.91 12.82
N LEU A 167 -14.68 2.66 13.00
CA LEU A 167 -14.26 1.88 14.17
C LEU A 167 -13.17 0.87 13.80
N PRO A 168 -12.11 0.75 14.62
CA PRO A 168 -11.13 -0.30 14.44
C PRO A 168 -11.83 -1.65 14.52
N THR A 169 -11.67 -2.45 13.48
CA THR A 169 -12.16 -3.82 13.47
C THR A 169 -11.28 -4.64 14.41
N ILE A 170 -11.83 -5.06 15.54
CA ILE A 170 -11.12 -5.99 16.43
C ILE A 170 -11.40 -7.39 15.92
N CYS A 171 -10.36 -8.09 15.53
CA CYS A 171 -10.40 -9.46 15.09
C CYS A 171 -9.60 -10.31 16.07
N SER A 172 -10.07 -11.52 16.35
CA SER A 172 -9.30 -12.51 17.11
C SER A 172 -8.85 -13.65 16.18
N VAL A 173 -7.65 -14.09 16.37
CA VAL A 173 -7.02 -15.22 15.65
C VAL A 173 -7.21 -16.51 16.45
#